data_147b09e68adb84a2ec6c87ad20b59b8a
#
_entry.id   147b09e68adb84a2ec6c87ad20b59b8a
#
_cell.length_a   1.000
_cell.length_b   1.000
_cell.length_c   1.000
_cell.angle_alpha   90.00
_cell.angle_beta   90.00
_cell.angle_gamma   90.00
#
_symmetry.space_group_name_H-M   'P 1'
#
loop_
_entity.id
_entity.type
_entity.pdbx_description
1 polymer ?
#
loop_
_entity_poly.entity_id
_entity_poly.type
_entity_poly.pdbx_seq_one_letter_code
_entity_poly.pdbx_strand_id
1 'polypeptide(L)'
;MSSELGSNKRDFLKGTALLGVAASGLAAAVAPQQALGQALDSGIRPDSTLAKIIKNGVMRVGYAQTGPFFYKVAKTGELGGIYFDAATELAKQMNVKVEFKEVTFQNATVGLRRDDYDVFGSALTYTMARAMAVDYIGPLYEVGSLLLVHKDNAGRFKTLADFNDPSVTFSVVSGGSEEPRIPILFPKAKLITTTGQAELGAEPVRAKKSDVWMSSQVAVQLMAKRTNWAVAFDPEHPIDRRPSSWAVRYGDYEWKNFLDFWAGFMRTNGETDRLMKLHMERIGSA
;
A
#
# COMPACT_ATOMS: atom_id res chain seq x y z
N MET A 1 -45.20 66.30 -5.35
CA MET A 1 -44.40 66.57 -4.14
C MET A 1 -43.64 65.27 -3.83
N SER A 2 -42.60 64.97 -4.48
CA SER A 2 -41.20 65.33 -4.45
C SER A 2 -40.59 65.09 -3.08
N SER A 3 -39.77 64.06 -2.93
CA SER A 3 -38.43 64.20 -2.35
C SER A 3 -37.61 62.94 -2.62
N GLU A 4 -36.54 63.21 -3.30
CA GLU A 4 -35.42 62.34 -3.59
C GLU A 4 -34.70 61.90 -2.29
N LEU A 5 -34.22 60.70 -2.27
CA LEU A 5 -33.11 60.30 -1.37
C LEU A 5 -32.06 59.57 -2.22
N GLY A 6 -31.13 60.33 -2.72
CA GLY A 6 -29.88 59.87 -3.28
C GLY A 6 -28.94 59.41 -2.18
N SER A 7 -28.64 58.10 -2.15
CA SER A 7 -27.62 57.52 -1.27
C SER A 7 -26.28 57.45 -2.00
N ASN A 8 -25.35 58.22 -1.53
CA ASN A 8 -24.02 58.44 -2.06
C ASN A 8 -23.06 57.26 -1.64
N LYS A 9 -22.79 56.39 -2.56
CA LYS A 9 -21.91 55.19 -2.38
C LYS A 9 -20.39 55.50 -2.46
N ARG A 10 -19.98 56.73 -2.26
CA ARG A 10 -18.58 57.15 -2.52
C ARG A 10 -17.74 57.52 -1.32
N ASP A 11 -18.23 57.53 -0.09
CA ASP A 11 -17.46 57.99 1.08
C ASP A 11 -17.01 56.91 2.07
N PHE A 12 -17.08 55.64 1.68
CA PHE A 12 -16.61 54.55 2.58
C PHE A 12 -15.16 54.10 2.32
N LEU A 13 -14.42 54.78 1.46
CA LEU A 13 -13.07 54.33 1.05
C LEU A 13 -11.93 55.30 1.44
N LYS A 14 -12.11 56.14 2.44
CA LYS A 14 -11.01 57.01 2.96
C LYS A 14 -10.92 56.93 4.47
N GLY A 15 -10.27 55.95 4.95
CA GLY A 15 -9.96 55.86 6.38
C GLY A 15 -9.54 54.48 6.85
N THR A 16 -8.59 53.87 6.18
CA THR A 16 -7.91 52.70 6.78
C THR A 16 -6.41 52.86 6.63
N ALA A 17 -5.82 53.22 7.77
CA ALA A 17 -4.37 53.31 7.96
C ALA A 17 -3.72 51.93 7.62
N LEU A 18 -2.61 51.99 6.92
CA LEU A 18 -1.67 50.87 6.74
C LEU A 18 -1.23 50.35 8.10
N LEU A 19 -1.75 49.23 8.53
CA LEU A 19 -1.06 48.34 9.45
C LEU A 19 -0.50 47.20 8.59
N GLY A 20 0.79 47.30 8.28
CA GLY A 20 1.57 46.27 7.65
C GLY A 20 1.61 45.03 8.53
N VAL A 21 0.79 44.06 8.24
CA VAL A 21 0.98 42.69 8.77
C VAL A 21 1.98 42.02 7.82
N ALA A 22 3.22 42.04 8.23
CA ALA A 22 4.22 41.13 7.69
C ALA A 22 3.82 39.72 8.11
N ALA A 23 3.10 39.02 7.21
CA ALA A 23 2.86 37.59 7.34
C ALA A 23 4.17 36.86 7.03
N SER A 24 5.10 36.87 7.99
CA SER A 24 6.20 35.89 8.02
C SER A 24 5.61 34.53 8.41
N GLY A 25 5.11 33.82 7.42
CA GLY A 25 4.72 32.43 7.53
C GLY A 25 5.96 31.52 7.64
N LEU A 26 6.71 31.65 8.71
CA LEU A 26 7.60 30.59 9.19
C LEU A 26 6.68 29.62 9.93
N ALA A 27 6.21 28.58 9.20
CA ALA A 27 5.81 27.34 9.84
C ALA A 27 7.09 26.81 10.53
N ALA A 28 7.25 27.15 11.81
CA ALA A 28 8.33 26.62 12.62
C ALA A 28 8.13 25.10 12.64
N ALA A 29 9.03 24.37 11.99
CA ALA A 29 9.09 22.92 12.13
C ALA A 29 9.26 22.64 13.63
N VAL A 30 8.25 22.05 14.26
CA VAL A 30 8.28 21.71 15.69
C VAL A 30 9.40 20.71 15.87
N ALA A 31 10.36 21.03 16.77
CA ALA A 31 11.46 20.12 17.06
C ALA A 31 10.90 18.78 17.56
N PRO A 32 11.53 17.63 17.24
CA PRO A 32 11.03 16.31 17.64
C PRO A 32 10.71 16.18 19.14
N GLN A 33 11.50 16.81 19.99
CA GLN A 33 11.28 16.84 21.44
C GLN A 33 10.04 17.65 21.85
N GLN A 34 9.72 18.75 21.13
CA GLN A 34 8.50 19.52 21.39
C GLN A 34 7.26 18.74 20.92
N ALA A 35 7.34 18.08 19.77
CA ALA A 35 6.28 17.20 19.28
C ALA A 35 6.03 16.04 20.25
N LEU A 36 7.09 15.43 20.80
CA LEU A 36 6.97 14.39 21.81
C LEU A 36 6.33 14.93 23.09
N GLY A 37 6.75 16.11 23.59
CA GLY A 37 6.16 16.76 24.76
C GLY A 37 4.65 16.95 24.56
N GLN A 38 4.24 17.53 23.44
CA GLN A 38 2.82 17.71 23.11
C GLN A 38 2.06 16.37 23.00
N ALA A 39 2.68 15.33 22.40
CA ALA A 39 2.08 14.02 22.29
C ALA A 39 1.87 13.36 23.66
N LEU A 40 2.85 13.44 24.55
CA LEU A 40 2.74 12.92 25.92
C LEU A 40 1.71 13.68 26.75
N ASP A 41 1.64 15.01 26.62
CA ASP A 41 0.62 15.84 27.27
C ASP A 41 -0.80 15.53 26.76
N SER A 42 -0.93 15.04 25.52
CA SER A 42 -2.21 14.60 24.95
C SER A 42 -2.65 13.19 25.38
N GLY A 43 -1.87 12.51 26.23
CA GLY A 43 -2.20 11.19 26.77
C GLY A 43 -1.70 10.00 25.94
N ILE A 44 -0.81 10.22 24.95
CA ILE A 44 -0.14 9.12 24.23
C ILE A 44 0.80 8.41 25.19
N ARG A 45 0.69 7.08 25.25
CA ARG A 45 1.55 6.28 26.12
C ARG A 45 3.02 6.38 25.70
N PRO A 46 3.95 6.62 26.64
CA PRO A 46 5.39 6.78 26.31
C PRO A 46 6.04 5.54 25.69
N ASP A 47 5.47 4.38 25.89
CA ASP A 47 5.94 3.09 25.38
C ASP A 47 5.31 2.70 24.03
N SER A 48 4.35 3.48 23.52
CA SER A 48 3.76 3.29 22.21
C SER A 48 4.78 3.44 21.08
N THR A 49 4.56 2.77 19.93
CA THR A 49 5.43 2.94 18.77
C THR A 49 5.42 4.38 18.25
N LEU A 50 4.27 5.06 18.28
CA LEU A 50 4.19 6.47 17.89
C LEU A 50 5.13 7.36 18.73
N ALA A 51 5.11 7.21 20.06
CA ALA A 51 6.00 7.97 20.95
C ALA A 51 7.48 7.63 20.69
N LYS A 52 7.81 6.37 20.46
CA LYS A 52 9.17 5.92 20.13
C LYS A 52 9.67 6.50 18.81
N ILE A 53 8.84 6.52 17.77
CA ILE A 53 9.18 7.13 16.46
C ILE A 53 9.49 8.60 16.64
N ILE A 54 8.62 9.36 17.32
CA ILE A 54 8.82 10.79 17.56
C ILE A 54 10.10 11.03 18.36
N LYS A 55 10.31 10.26 19.43
CA LYS A 55 11.50 10.38 20.30
C LYS A 55 12.80 10.07 19.57
N ASN A 56 12.82 9.01 18.76
CA ASN A 56 14.02 8.56 18.08
C ASN A 56 14.26 9.29 16.75
N GLY A 57 13.26 10.01 16.23
CA GLY A 57 13.33 10.70 14.95
C GLY A 57 13.39 9.77 13.74
N VAL A 58 12.95 8.52 13.88
CA VAL A 58 13.03 7.49 12.82
C VAL A 58 11.79 6.62 12.82
N MET A 59 11.20 6.41 11.63
CA MET A 59 10.15 5.44 11.35
C MET A 59 10.74 4.29 10.54
N ARG A 60 10.66 3.06 11.05
CA ARG A 60 11.16 1.84 10.40
C ARG A 60 10.02 1.15 9.65
N VAL A 61 10.17 0.94 8.35
CA VAL A 61 9.16 0.36 7.46
C VAL A 61 9.66 -0.98 6.92
N GLY A 62 9.03 -2.07 7.33
CA GLY A 62 9.22 -3.37 6.70
C GLY A 62 8.45 -3.44 5.37
N TYR A 63 9.03 -3.99 4.31
CA TYR A 63 8.34 -4.14 3.04
C TYR A 63 8.71 -5.45 2.33
N ALA A 64 7.76 -5.96 1.54
CA ALA A 64 8.02 -7.01 0.55
C ALA A 64 7.86 -6.43 -0.85
N GLN A 65 8.76 -6.79 -1.76
CA GLN A 65 8.67 -6.33 -3.14
C GLN A 65 7.43 -6.92 -3.81
N THR A 66 6.60 -6.04 -4.34
CA THR A 66 5.44 -6.35 -5.18
C THR A 66 5.08 -5.08 -5.96
N GLY A 67 5.22 -5.10 -7.27
CA GLY A 67 4.87 -3.94 -8.12
C GLY A 67 3.35 -3.76 -8.19
N PRO A 68 2.86 -2.52 -8.20
CA PRO A 68 3.54 -1.23 -8.17
C PRO A 68 3.77 -0.66 -6.75
N PHE A 69 3.51 -1.44 -5.69
CA PHE A 69 3.51 -0.96 -4.30
C PHE A 69 4.92 -0.72 -3.76
N PHE A 70 5.80 -1.70 -3.94
CA PHE A 70 7.24 -1.60 -3.70
C PHE A 70 8.01 -2.35 -4.78
N TYR A 71 8.95 -1.68 -5.42
CA TYR A 71 9.81 -2.29 -6.42
C TYR A 71 11.20 -1.62 -6.43
N LYS A 72 12.19 -2.32 -6.98
CA LYS A 72 13.48 -1.74 -7.31
C LYS A 72 13.51 -1.38 -8.79
N VAL A 73 13.94 -0.17 -9.09
CA VAL A 73 14.17 0.26 -10.47
C VAL A 73 15.30 -0.56 -11.05
N ALA A 74 15.05 -1.31 -12.11
CA ALA A 74 16.01 -2.28 -12.65
C ALA A 74 17.38 -1.69 -13.03
N LYS A 75 17.40 -0.43 -13.48
CA LYS A 75 18.63 0.26 -13.93
C LYS A 75 19.45 0.84 -12.78
N THR A 76 18.82 1.33 -11.71
CA THR A 76 19.50 2.07 -10.63
C THR A 76 19.52 1.31 -9.31
N GLY A 77 18.67 0.30 -9.14
CA GLY A 77 18.48 -0.41 -7.87
C GLY A 77 17.74 0.41 -6.81
N GLU A 78 17.35 1.64 -7.12
CA GLU A 78 16.63 2.52 -6.20
C GLU A 78 15.23 1.97 -5.89
N LEU A 79 14.77 2.19 -4.66
CA LEU A 79 13.42 1.86 -4.26
C LEU A 79 12.43 2.86 -4.88
N GLY A 80 11.29 2.35 -5.26
CA GLY A 80 10.14 3.12 -5.70
C GLY A 80 8.84 2.37 -5.42
N GLY A 81 7.74 3.04 -5.64
CA GLY A 81 6.42 2.42 -5.48
C GLY A 81 5.45 3.29 -4.71
N ILE A 82 4.18 2.94 -4.81
CA ILE A 82 3.08 3.68 -4.18
C ILE A 82 3.32 3.84 -2.68
N TYR A 83 3.69 2.75 -2.01
CA TYR A 83 3.87 2.78 -0.56
C TYR A 83 5.26 3.27 -0.12
N PHE A 84 6.25 3.21 -1.03
CA PHE A 84 7.53 3.89 -0.81
C PHE A 84 7.31 5.40 -0.74
N ASP A 85 6.62 5.98 -1.73
CA ASP A 85 6.33 7.42 -1.77
C ASP A 85 5.42 7.83 -0.59
N ALA A 86 4.38 7.04 -0.31
CA ALA A 86 3.46 7.29 0.79
C ALA A 86 4.15 7.26 2.17
N ALA A 87 5.04 6.28 2.43
CA ALA A 87 5.79 6.19 3.68
C ALA A 87 6.81 7.33 3.82
N THR A 88 7.45 7.72 2.70
CA THR A 88 8.41 8.83 2.68
C THR A 88 7.70 10.15 3.00
N GLU A 89 6.53 10.40 2.41
CA GLU A 89 5.75 11.60 2.68
C GLU A 89 5.19 11.61 4.12
N LEU A 90 4.72 10.47 4.63
CA LEU A 90 4.28 10.33 6.03
C LEU A 90 5.41 10.69 7.00
N ALA A 91 6.60 10.11 6.81
CA ALA A 91 7.76 10.39 7.65
C ALA A 91 8.15 11.87 7.62
N LYS A 92 8.09 12.51 6.45
CA LYS A 92 8.32 13.94 6.28
C LYS A 92 7.29 14.77 7.05
N GLN A 93 6.00 14.43 6.97
CA GLN A 93 4.94 15.10 7.74
C GLN A 93 5.10 14.93 9.24
N MET A 94 5.62 13.78 9.69
CA MET A 94 5.98 13.53 11.09
C MET A 94 7.30 14.20 11.52
N ASN A 95 8.04 14.83 10.60
CA ASN A 95 9.39 15.37 10.80
C ASN A 95 10.38 14.33 11.36
N VAL A 96 10.33 13.11 10.80
CA VAL A 96 11.24 11.99 11.14
C VAL A 96 11.89 11.43 9.89
N LYS A 97 12.98 10.68 10.05
CA LYS A 97 13.57 9.89 8.96
C LYS A 97 12.76 8.63 8.73
N VAL A 98 12.82 8.08 7.52
CA VAL A 98 12.29 6.75 7.22
C VAL A 98 13.43 5.79 6.88
N GLU A 99 13.37 4.59 7.43
CA GLU A 99 14.26 3.48 7.11
C GLU A 99 13.45 2.31 6.56
N PHE A 100 13.91 1.73 5.45
CA PHE A 100 13.23 0.62 4.79
C PHE A 100 13.99 -0.69 5.00
N LYS A 101 13.28 -1.72 5.49
CA LYS A 101 13.80 -3.07 5.69
C LYS A 101 13.08 -4.06 4.77
N GLU A 102 13.81 -4.62 3.81
CA GLU A 102 13.26 -5.65 2.93
C GLU A 102 13.06 -6.97 3.67
N VAL A 103 11.87 -7.55 3.51
CA VAL A 103 11.50 -8.85 4.06
C VAL A 103 10.62 -9.60 3.05
N THR A 104 10.28 -10.85 3.34
CA THR A 104 9.29 -11.61 2.55
C THR A 104 7.90 -11.50 3.15
N PHE A 105 6.85 -11.78 2.38
CA PHE A 105 5.47 -11.87 2.91
C PHE A 105 5.34 -12.91 4.02
N GLN A 106 6.11 -14.00 3.93
CA GLN A 106 6.16 -15.04 4.95
C GLN A 106 6.64 -14.51 6.31
N ASN A 107 7.60 -13.56 6.30
CA ASN A 107 8.19 -12.98 7.51
C ASN A 107 7.53 -11.68 7.97
N ALA A 108 6.57 -11.15 7.21
CA ALA A 108 5.95 -9.85 7.48
C ALA A 108 5.38 -9.71 8.90
N THR A 109 4.60 -10.68 9.36
CA THR A 109 3.99 -10.62 10.70
C THR A 109 4.98 -10.95 11.82
N VAL A 110 5.98 -11.77 11.53
CA VAL A 110 7.03 -12.14 12.50
C VAL A 110 7.90 -10.93 12.83
N GLY A 111 8.31 -10.16 11.84
CA GLY A 111 9.11 -8.95 12.04
C GLY A 111 8.41 -7.88 12.89
N LEU A 112 7.10 -7.67 12.70
CA LEU A 112 6.31 -6.78 13.56
C LEU A 112 6.31 -7.24 15.02
N ARG A 113 6.10 -8.52 15.27
CA ARG A 113 6.11 -9.07 16.65
C ARG A 113 7.45 -8.99 17.33
N ARG A 114 8.56 -9.03 16.57
CA ARG A 114 9.94 -8.92 17.07
C ARG A 114 10.43 -7.49 17.21
N ASP A 115 9.60 -6.50 16.86
CA ASP A 115 9.99 -5.09 16.82
C ASP A 115 11.15 -4.80 15.82
N ASP A 116 11.21 -5.58 14.74
CA ASP A 116 12.20 -5.39 13.68
C ASP A 116 11.92 -4.11 12.86
N TYR A 117 10.66 -3.67 12.82
CA TYR A 117 10.17 -2.44 12.21
C TYR A 117 8.84 -2.00 12.85
N ASP A 118 8.48 -0.75 12.66
CA ASP A 118 7.36 -0.09 13.32
C ASP A 118 6.03 -0.34 12.60
N VAL A 119 6.10 -0.54 11.28
CA VAL A 119 4.97 -0.82 10.40
C VAL A 119 5.42 -1.72 9.25
N PHE A 120 4.59 -2.69 8.87
CA PHE A 120 4.75 -3.37 7.59
C PHE A 120 4.01 -2.56 6.53
N GLY A 121 4.76 -1.78 5.76
CA GLY A 121 4.25 -0.76 4.85
C GLY A 121 4.04 -1.27 3.42
N SER A 122 3.87 -2.57 3.19
CA SER A 122 3.61 -3.14 1.86
C SER A 122 2.15 -3.57 1.71
N ALA A 123 1.75 -3.99 0.50
CA ALA A 123 0.39 -4.42 0.18
C ALA A 123 0.05 -5.76 0.86
N LEU A 124 -0.26 -5.70 2.16
CA LEU A 124 -0.64 -6.87 2.93
C LEU A 124 -2.15 -7.11 2.83
N THR A 125 -2.56 -8.04 1.99
CA THR A 125 -3.97 -8.42 1.83
C THR A 125 -4.49 -9.04 3.13
N TYR A 126 -5.72 -8.69 3.51
CA TYR A 126 -6.36 -9.18 4.74
C TYR A 126 -6.60 -10.68 4.67
N THR A 127 -6.20 -11.37 5.73
CA THR A 127 -6.56 -12.77 5.98
C THR A 127 -6.83 -12.96 7.48
N MET A 128 -7.71 -13.92 7.83
CA MET A 128 -8.01 -14.20 9.24
C MET A 128 -6.76 -14.62 10.02
N ALA A 129 -5.89 -15.43 9.41
CA ALA A 129 -4.65 -15.87 10.05
C ALA A 129 -3.72 -14.70 10.38
N ARG A 130 -3.58 -13.74 9.46
CA ARG A 130 -2.78 -12.53 9.71
C ARG A 130 -3.43 -11.62 10.74
N ALA A 131 -4.76 -11.43 10.68
CA ALA A 131 -5.51 -10.61 11.64
C ALA A 131 -5.42 -11.12 13.09
N MET A 132 -5.17 -12.41 13.30
CA MET A 132 -4.86 -12.97 14.63
C MET A 132 -3.42 -12.66 15.10
N ALA A 133 -2.55 -12.19 14.24
CA ALA A 133 -1.13 -11.99 14.53
C ALA A 133 -0.70 -10.52 14.55
N VAL A 134 -1.43 -9.64 13.86
CA VAL A 134 -1.14 -8.22 13.68
C VAL A 134 -2.43 -7.42 13.60
N ASP A 135 -2.36 -6.12 13.89
CA ASP A 135 -3.43 -5.18 13.60
C ASP A 135 -3.24 -4.57 12.22
N TYR A 136 -4.29 -4.59 11.41
CA TYR A 136 -4.34 -3.84 10.16
C TYR A 136 -4.79 -2.41 10.41
N ILE A 137 -4.20 -1.48 9.66
CA ILE A 137 -4.79 -0.14 9.54
C ILE A 137 -5.96 -0.18 8.54
N GLY A 138 -6.78 0.87 8.52
CA GLY A 138 -7.90 0.99 7.58
C GLY A 138 -7.46 0.67 6.14
N PRO A 139 -8.29 0.02 5.33
CA PRO A 139 -7.89 -0.45 4.01
C PRO A 139 -7.43 0.72 3.14
N LEU A 140 -6.26 0.59 2.52
CA LEU A 140 -5.75 1.55 1.54
C LEU A 140 -6.30 1.24 0.14
N TYR A 141 -6.45 -0.04 -0.19
CA TYR A 141 -7.00 -0.52 -1.45
C TYR A 141 -7.85 -1.77 -1.26
N GLU A 142 -8.69 -2.03 -2.24
CA GLU A 142 -9.23 -3.36 -2.48
C GLU A 142 -8.50 -4.00 -3.66
N VAL A 143 -8.07 -5.23 -3.48
CA VAL A 143 -7.39 -6.00 -4.53
C VAL A 143 -8.16 -7.29 -4.81
N GLY A 144 -8.38 -7.57 -6.08
CA GLY A 144 -8.81 -8.88 -6.54
C GLY A 144 -7.60 -9.71 -6.98
N SER A 145 -7.77 -11.00 -7.11
CA SER A 145 -6.79 -11.90 -7.70
C SER A 145 -7.14 -12.18 -9.15
N LEU A 146 -6.11 -12.33 -9.99
CA LEU A 146 -6.23 -12.81 -11.35
C LEU A 146 -5.37 -14.06 -11.53
N LEU A 147 -5.67 -14.77 -12.60
CA LEU A 147 -4.97 -15.98 -13.03
C LEU A 147 -4.13 -15.64 -14.25
N LEU A 148 -2.85 -16.00 -14.23
CA LEU A 148 -1.95 -15.85 -15.37
C LEU A 148 -1.57 -17.22 -15.88
N VAL A 149 -1.68 -17.42 -17.19
CA VAL A 149 -1.31 -18.65 -17.86
C VAL A 149 -0.25 -18.40 -18.93
N HIS A 150 0.47 -19.44 -19.33
CA HIS A 150 1.33 -19.35 -20.50
C HIS A 150 0.46 -19.26 -21.76
N LYS A 151 0.83 -18.41 -22.74
CA LYS A 151 0.06 -18.19 -23.97
C LYS A 151 -0.25 -19.49 -24.73
N ASP A 152 0.68 -20.44 -24.71
CA ASP A 152 0.51 -21.72 -25.40
C ASP A 152 -0.63 -22.56 -24.77
N ASN A 153 -0.96 -22.31 -23.50
CA ASN A 153 -2.01 -23.00 -22.76
C ASN A 153 -3.30 -22.17 -22.63
N ALA A 154 -3.32 -20.92 -23.09
CA ALA A 154 -4.47 -20.03 -22.91
C ALA A 154 -5.77 -20.62 -23.49
N GLY A 155 -5.66 -21.37 -24.60
CA GLY A 155 -6.79 -22.04 -25.23
C GLY A 155 -7.42 -23.19 -24.45
N ARG A 156 -6.73 -23.71 -23.41
CA ARG A 156 -7.21 -24.79 -22.54
C ARG A 156 -8.29 -24.30 -21.57
N PHE A 157 -8.22 -23.04 -21.13
CA PHE A 157 -9.07 -22.47 -20.10
C PHE A 157 -10.10 -21.54 -20.74
N LYS A 158 -11.38 -21.89 -20.65
CA LYS A 158 -12.51 -21.10 -21.18
C LYS A 158 -13.34 -20.47 -20.08
N THR A 159 -13.42 -21.16 -18.94
CA THR A 159 -14.16 -20.73 -17.76
C THR A 159 -13.31 -20.88 -16.50
N LEU A 160 -13.70 -20.21 -15.43
CA LEU A 160 -13.03 -20.36 -14.14
C LEU A 160 -13.07 -21.80 -13.60
N ALA A 161 -14.10 -22.57 -13.96
CA ALA A 161 -14.24 -23.96 -13.56
C ALA A 161 -13.15 -24.89 -14.15
N ASP A 162 -12.60 -24.55 -15.31
CA ASP A 162 -11.55 -25.33 -15.98
C ASP A 162 -10.26 -25.39 -15.18
N PHE A 163 -10.06 -24.44 -14.27
CA PHE A 163 -8.90 -24.42 -13.37
C PHE A 163 -9.03 -25.37 -12.18
N ASN A 164 -10.25 -25.86 -11.89
CA ASN A 164 -10.48 -26.77 -10.77
C ASN A 164 -10.40 -28.26 -11.24
N ASP A 165 -9.25 -28.64 -11.74
CA ASP A 165 -8.99 -29.96 -12.30
C ASP A 165 -7.70 -30.57 -11.71
N PRO A 166 -7.65 -31.91 -11.44
CA PRO A 166 -6.45 -32.57 -10.88
C PRO A 166 -5.19 -32.48 -11.75
N SER A 167 -5.33 -32.20 -13.05
CA SER A 167 -4.22 -31.98 -13.97
C SER A 167 -3.67 -30.58 -13.93
N VAL A 168 -4.37 -29.62 -13.28
CA VAL A 168 -3.95 -28.22 -13.16
C VAL A 168 -3.07 -28.03 -11.94
N THR A 169 -1.93 -27.36 -12.13
CA THR A 169 -1.01 -26.99 -11.07
C THR A 169 -0.93 -25.46 -10.96
N PHE A 170 -1.29 -24.92 -9.81
CA PHE A 170 -1.10 -23.54 -9.46
C PHE A 170 0.29 -23.29 -8.90
N SER A 171 0.83 -22.11 -9.14
CA SER A 171 1.99 -21.59 -8.43
C SER A 171 1.62 -20.27 -7.74
N VAL A 172 2.17 -20.05 -6.55
CA VAL A 172 2.02 -18.81 -5.78
C VAL A 172 3.31 -18.53 -5.00
N VAL A 173 3.49 -17.32 -4.50
CA VAL A 173 4.58 -17.04 -3.56
C VAL A 173 4.21 -17.54 -2.16
N SER A 174 5.16 -18.17 -1.48
CA SER A 174 4.97 -18.65 -0.11
C SER A 174 4.72 -17.50 0.86
N GLY A 175 3.74 -17.68 1.75
CA GLY A 175 3.25 -16.66 2.68
C GLY A 175 2.39 -15.58 2.00
N GLY A 176 2.14 -15.70 0.68
CA GLY A 176 1.18 -14.87 -0.04
C GLY A 176 -0.26 -15.12 0.41
N SER A 177 -1.13 -14.16 0.16
CA SER A 177 -2.54 -14.27 0.52
C SER A 177 -3.31 -15.28 -0.34
N GLU A 178 -2.78 -15.61 -1.50
CA GLU A 178 -3.34 -16.56 -2.46
C GLU A 178 -3.09 -18.02 -2.05
N GLU A 179 -1.99 -18.29 -1.35
CA GLU A 179 -1.60 -19.64 -0.95
C GLU A 179 -2.74 -20.39 -0.22
N PRO A 180 -3.35 -19.87 0.85
CA PRO A 180 -4.45 -20.54 1.54
C PRO A 180 -5.78 -20.50 0.75
N ARG A 181 -5.85 -19.73 -0.34
CA ARG A 181 -7.07 -19.57 -1.14
C ARG A 181 -7.21 -20.63 -2.23
N ILE A 182 -6.08 -21.10 -2.79
CA ILE A 182 -6.12 -22.11 -3.85
C ILE A 182 -6.91 -23.36 -3.44
N PRO A 183 -6.66 -24.02 -2.29
CA PRO A 183 -7.42 -25.21 -1.93
C PRO A 183 -8.90 -24.94 -1.62
N ILE A 184 -9.29 -23.69 -1.38
CA ILE A 184 -10.69 -23.30 -1.17
C ILE A 184 -11.40 -23.05 -2.51
N LEU A 185 -10.75 -22.31 -3.41
CA LEU A 185 -11.33 -21.91 -4.68
C LEU A 185 -11.24 -23.02 -5.75
N PHE A 186 -10.15 -23.79 -5.71
CA PHE A 186 -9.81 -24.83 -6.68
C PHE A 186 -9.38 -26.12 -5.98
N PRO A 187 -10.30 -26.77 -5.22
CA PRO A 187 -9.95 -27.90 -4.33
C PRO A 187 -9.42 -29.14 -5.03
N LYS A 188 -9.59 -29.27 -6.35
CA LYS A 188 -9.05 -30.39 -7.12
C LYS A 188 -7.66 -30.12 -7.70
N ALA A 189 -7.29 -28.85 -7.82
CA ALA A 189 -6.03 -28.46 -8.42
C ALA A 189 -4.84 -28.69 -7.47
N LYS A 190 -3.66 -28.81 -8.03
CA LYS A 190 -2.40 -28.90 -7.29
C LYS A 190 -1.85 -27.51 -6.98
N LEU A 191 -1.06 -27.40 -5.92
CA LEU A 191 -0.41 -26.16 -5.52
C LEU A 191 1.10 -26.40 -5.32
N ILE A 192 1.91 -25.51 -5.91
CA ILE A 192 3.33 -25.36 -5.59
C ILE A 192 3.62 -23.94 -5.15
N THR A 193 4.63 -23.76 -4.30
CA THR A 193 5.02 -22.44 -3.82
C THR A 193 6.45 -22.09 -4.25
N THR A 194 6.69 -20.78 -4.44
CA THR A 194 8.03 -20.22 -4.62
C THR A 194 8.37 -19.32 -3.45
N THR A 195 9.64 -19.05 -3.22
CA THR A 195 10.10 -18.13 -2.17
C THR A 195 10.62 -16.83 -2.79
N GLY A 196 10.51 -15.71 -2.06
CA GLY A 196 11.05 -14.41 -2.46
C GLY A 196 9.98 -13.39 -2.84
N GLN A 197 10.22 -12.66 -3.92
CA GLN A 197 9.32 -11.61 -4.42
C GLN A 197 8.04 -12.20 -5.01
N ALA A 198 6.95 -11.43 -4.99
CA ALA A 198 5.63 -11.90 -5.45
C ALA A 198 5.66 -12.40 -6.90
N GLU A 199 6.37 -11.72 -7.77
CA GLU A 199 6.47 -12.03 -9.20
C GLU A 199 7.19 -13.35 -9.49
N LEU A 200 8.02 -13.85 -8.57
CA LEU A 200 8.68 -15.16 -8.72
C LEU A 200 7.67 -16.32 -8.74
N GLY A 201 6.44 -16.10 -8.26
CA GLY A 201 5.33 -17.05 -8.42
C GLY A 201 4.98 -17.34 -9.88
N ALA A 202 5.30 -16.46 -10.82
CA ALA A 202 5.06 -16.65 -12.25
C ALA A 202 6.14 -17.49 -12.96
N GLU A 203 7.33 -17.65 -12.37
CA GLU A 203 8.44 -18.39 -13.00
C GLU A 203 8.13 -19.86 -13.31
N PRO A 204 7.42 -20.62 -12.44
CA PRO A 204 7.00 -21.97 -12.80
C PRO A 204 6.09 -22.03 -14.03
N VAL A 205 5.20 -21.01 -14.22
CA VAL A 205 4.36 -20.92 -15.42
C VAL A 205 5.21 -20.65 -16.66
N ARG A 206 6.14 -19.72 -16.58
CA ARG A 206 7.09 -19.42 -17.66
C ARG A 206 7.90 -20.66 -18.06
N ALA A 207 8.34 -21.44 -17.08
CA ALA A 207 9.09 -22.68 -17.28
C ALA A 207 8.20 -23.90 -17.60
N LYS A 208 6.88 -23.72 -17.74
CA LYS A 208 5.89 -24.80 -17.97
C LYS A 208 5.91 -25.91 -16.89
N LYS A 209 6.32 -25.57 -15.66
CA LYS A 209 6.30 -26.43 -14.47
C LYS A 209 5.01 -26.31 -13.68
N SER A 210 4.25 -25.24 -13.89
CA SER A 210 2.87 -25.06 -13.43
C SER A 210 2.04 -24.51 -14.57
N ASP A 211 0.73 -24.63 -14.46
CA ASP A 211 -0.23 -24.15 -15.47
C ASP A 211 -0.63 -22.71 -15.23
N VAL A 212 -0.74 -22.32 -13.95
CA VAL A 212 -1.37 -21.06 -13.52
C VAL A 212 -0.58 -20.42 -12.41
N TRP A 213 -0.36 -19.10 -12.50
CA TRP A 213 0.02 -18.26 -11.38
C TRP A 213 -1.17 -17.44 -10.93
N MET A 214 -1.57 -17.56 -9.66
CA MET A 214 -2.56 -16.69 -9.05
C MET A 214 -1.86 -15.61 -8.23
N SER A 215 -2.19 -14.36 -8.50
CA SER A 215 -1.65 -13.21 -7.75
C SER A 215 -2.62 -12.02 -7.81
N SER A 216 -2.23 -10.90 -7.19
CA SER A 216 -3.03 -9.68 -7.27
C SER A 216 -3.28 -9.29 -8.73
N GLN A 217 -4.48 -8.76 -9.02
CA GLN A 217 -4.85 -8.31 -10.37
C GLN A 217 -3.80 -7.39 -10.98
N VAL A 218 -3.20 -6.50 -10.18
CA VAL A 218 -2.18 -5.55 -10.65
C VAL A 218 -0.92 -6.28 -11.09
N ALA A 219 -0.42 -7.22 -10.28
CA ALA A 219 0.79 -7.98 -10.61
C ALA A 219 0.60 -8.83 -11.87
N VAL A 220 -0.55 -9.49 -12.00
CA VAL A 220 -0.88 -10.31 -13.19
C VAL A 220 -0.99 -9.45 -14.45
N GLN A 221 -1.72 -8.33 -14.39
CA GLN A 221 -1.87 -7.41 -15.53
C GLN A 221 -0.53 -6.82 -15.97
N LEU A 222 0.33 -6.41 -15.01
CA LEU A 222 1.67 -5.93 -15.32
C LEU A 222 2.54 -7.00 -15.97
N MET A 223 2.53 -8.24 -15.45
CA MET A 223 3.28 -9.35 -16.03
C MET A 223 2.81 -9.66 -17.45
N ALA A 224 1.50 -9.74 -17.67
CA ALA A 224 0.93 -9.97 -18.99
C ALA A 224 1.28 -8.86 -20.00
N LYS A 225 1.30 -7.59 -19.54
CA LYS A 225 1.66 -6.44 -20.39
C LYS A 225 3.16 -6.42 -20.75
N ARG A 226 4.04 -6.82 -19.84
CA ARG A 226 5.50 -6.71 -19.98
C ARG A 226 6.17 -7.87 -20.66
N THR A 227 5.48 -9.00 -20.78
CA THR A 227 6.06 -10.24 -21.31
C THR A 227 5.28 -10.74 -22.52
N ASN A 228 5.97 -11.44 -23.39
CA ASN A 228 5.37 -11.98 -24.61
C ASN A 228 4.86 -13.43 -24.45
N TRP A 229 5.01 -14.02 -23.27
CA TRP A 229 4.65 -15.40 -22.98
C TRP A 229 3.41 -15.53 -22.09
N ALA A 230 3.09 -14.49 -21.30
CA ALA A 230 2.05 -14.51 -20.29
C ALA A 230 0.74 -13.93 -20.80
N VAL A 231 -0.37 -14.54 -20.43
CA VAL A 231 -1.74 -14.07 -20.69
C VAL A 231 -2.52 -14.08 -19.39
N ALA A 232 -3.18 -12.97 -19.08
CA ALA A 232 -4.14 -12.90 -17.98
C ALA A 232 -5.46 -13.53 -18.43
N PHE A 233 -5.99 -14.46 -17.64
CA PHE A 233 -7.32 -15.02 -17.84
C PHE A 233 -8.36 -14.02 -17.34
N ASP A 234 -9.35 -13.69 -18.17
CA ASP A 234 -10.49 -12.81 -17.86
C ASP A 234 -10.10 -11.56 -17.04
N PRO A 235 -9.24 -10.66 -17.58
CA PRO A 235 -8.61 -9.59 -16.82
C PRO A 235 -9.60 -8.53 -16.28
N GLU A 236 -10.82 -8.48 -16.82
CA GLU A 236 -11.87 -7.54 -16.42
C GLU A 236 -12.64 -8.02 -15.17
N HIS A 237 -12.57 -9.33 -14.85
CA HIS A 237 -13.31 -9.92 -13.75
C HIS A 237 -12.39 -10.56 -12.69
N PRO A 238 -11.66 -9.76 -11.89
CA PRO A 238 -10.84 -10.28 -10.80
C PRO A 238 -11.68 -11.05 -9.78
N ILE A 239 -11.15 -12.16 -9.34
CA ILE A 239 -11.77 -13.02 -8.32
C ILE A 239 -11.24 -12.70 -6.92
N ASP A 240 -11.91 -13.21 -5.87
CA ASP A 240 -11.44 -13.18 -4.47
C ASP A 240 -11.00 -11.78 -3.99
N ARG A 241 -11.87 -10.77 -4.20
CA ARG A 241 -11.61 -9.39 -3.79
C ARG A 241 -11.50 -9.28 -2.28
N ARG A 242 -10.46 -8.61 -1.83
CA ARG A 242 -10.16 -8.43 -0.40
C ARG A 242 -9.52 -7.08 -0.14
N PRO A 243 -9.73 -6.47 1.05
CA PRO A 243 -8.98 -5.30 1.47
C PRO A 243 -7.49 -5.60 1.54
N SER A 244 -6.68 -4.58 1.25
CA SER A 244 -5.23 -4.61 1.40
C SER A 244 -4.77 -3.31 2.03
N SER A 245 -3.83 -3.40 2.97
CA SER A 245 -3.32 -2.25 3.70
C SER A 245 -1.96 -2.54 4.33
N TRP A 246 -1.51 -1.61 5.17
CA TRP A 246 -0.38 -1.79 6.07
C TRP A 246 -0.82 -2.50 7.35
N ALA A 247 0.16 -3.00 8.09
CA ALA A 247 -0.08 -3.65 9.38
C ALA A 247 0.92 -3.18 10.42
N VAL A 248 0.48 -3.17 11.67
CA VAL A 248 1.27 -2.82 12.85
C VAL A 248 1.27 -3.98 13.84
N ARG A 249 2.11 -3.90 14.87
CA ARG A 249 2.10 -4.87 15.96
C ARG A 249 0.75 -4.87 16.66
N TYR A 250 0.27 -6.05 16.97
CA TYR A 250 -0.99 -6.25 17.67
C TYR A 250 -1.01 -5.50 19.02
N GLY A 251 -2.09 -4.73 19.26
CA GLY A 251 -2.30 -4.00 20.50
C GLY A 251 -1.60 -2.63 20.60
N ASP A 252 -0.93 -2.17 19.56
CA ASP A 252 -0.35 -0.81 19.50
C ASP A 252 -1.37 0.19 18.95
N TYR A 253 -2.40 0.47 19.76
CA TYR A 253 -3.57 1.23 19.32
C TYR A 253 -3.26 2.70 19.01
N GLU A 254 -2.33 3.34 19.70
CA GLU A 254 -1.98 4.73 19.40
C GLU A 254 -1.35 4.87 18.02
N TRP A 255 -0.41 3.98 17.68
CA TRP A 255 0.19 3.95 16.37
C TRP A 255 -0.82 3.56 15.29
N LYS A 256 -1.61 2.54 15.55
CA LYS A 256 -2.69 2.12 14.66
C LYS A 256 -3.69 3.26 14.38
N ASN A 257 -4.20 3.92 15.42
CA ASN A 257 -5.19 4.99 15.28
C ASN A 257 -4.65 6.19 14.49
N PHE A 258 -3.37 6.55 14.73
CA PHE A 258 -2.70 7.58 13.93
C PHE A 258 -2.63 7.19 12.45
N LEU A 259 -2.23 5.96 12.16
CA LEU A 259 -2.17 5.45 10.79
C LEU A 259 -3.55 5.26 10.16
N ASP A 260 -4.59 4.91 10.93
CA ASP A 260 -5.97 4.84 10.44
C ASP A 260 -6.48 6.22 9.99
N PHE A 261 -6.19 7.26 10.78
CA PHE A 261 -6.48 8.63 10.39
C PHE A 261 -5.75 9.02 9.10
N TRP A 262 -4.44 8.74 9.01
CA TRP A 262 -3.65 9.00 7.82
C TRP A 262 -4.16 8.23 6.60
N ALA A 263 -4.48 6.94 6.73
CA ALA A 263 -5.02 6.12 5.64
C ALA A 263 -6.39 6.65 5.16
N GLY A 264 -7.24 7.09 6.08
CA GLY A 264 -8.49 7.76 5.77
C GLY A 264 -8.28 9.04 4.98
N PHE A 265 -7.34 9.87 5.41
CA PHE A 265 -6.96 11.10 4.72
C PHE A 265 -6.44 10.83 3.30
N MET A 266 -5.52 9.87 3.12
CA MET A 266 -4.97 9.46 1.82
C MET A 266 -6.05 9.03 0.82
N ARG A 267 -7.09 8.34 1.28
CA ARG A 267 -8.21 7.91 0.43
C ARG A 267 -9.14 9.08 0.10
N THR A 268 -9.50 9.89 1.10
CA THR A 268 -10.51 10.94 0.95
C THR A 268 -10.02 12.07 0.04
N ASN A 269 -8.72 12.37 0.05
CA ASN A 269 -8.14 13.39 -0.82
C ASN A 269 -7.69 12.86 -2.19
N GLY A 270 -7.94 11.56 -2.50
CA GLY A 270 -7.59 10.94 -3.78
C GLY A 270 -6.10 10.63 -3.97
N GLU A 271 -5.29 10.74 -2.92
CA GLU A 271 -3.84 10.53 -3.02
C GLU A 271 -3.48 9.06 -3.33
N THR A 272 -4.24 8.11 -2.80
CA THR A 272 -4.09 6.70 -3.13
C THR A 272 -4.26 6.44 -4.62
N ASP A 273 -5.29 7.01 -5.24
CA ASP A 273 -5.56 6.84 -6.69
C ASP A 273 -4.52 7.56 -7.54
N ARG A 274 -4.09 8.76 -7.13
CA ARG A 274 -3.02 9.51 -7.78
C ARG A 274 -1.71 8.73 -7.83
N LEU A 275 -1.29 8.16 -6.69
CA LEU A 275 -0.08 7.35 -6.60
C LEU A 275 -0.21 6.06 -7.42
N MET A 276 -1.37 5.40 -7.39
CA MET A 276 -1.63 4.21 -8.21
C MET A 276 -1.42 4.52 -9.69
N LYS A 277 -2.08 5.57 -10.19
CA LYS A 277 -1.94 5.97 -11.59
C LYS A 277 -0.49 6.28 -11.96
N LEU A 278 0.20 7.09 -11.15
CA LEU A 278 1.59 7.48 -11.37
C LEU A 278 2.52 6.27 -11.50
N HIS A 279 2.43 5.31 -10.58
CA HIS A 279 3.33 4.17 -10.56
C HIS A 279 2.96 3.10 -11.60
N MET A 280 1.68 2.96 -11.94
CA MET A 280 1.26 2.10 -13.04
C MET A 280 1.78 2.60 -14.38
N GLU A 281 1.79 3.91 -14.61
CA GLU A 281 2.37 4.53 -15.81
C GLU A 281 3.90 4.32 -15.84
N ARG A 282 4.60 4.60 -14.73
CA ARG A 282 6.06 4.41 -14.63
C ARG A 282 6.49 2.98 -14.89
N ILE A 283 5.81 2.02 -14.29
CA ILE A 283 6.12 0.61 -14.46
C ILE A 283 5.69 0.11 -15.85
N GLY A 284 4.60 0.62 -16.41
CA GLY A 284 4.09 0.21 -17.73
C GLY A 284 4.92 0.76 -18.90
N SER A 285 5.77 1.76 -18.67
CA SER A 285 6.66 2.39 -19.67
C SER A 285 8.12 1.93 -19.56
N ALA A 286 8.48 1.14 -18.57
CA ALA A 286 9.82 0.59 -18.34
C ALA A 286 9.93 -0.84 -18.87
#